data_6fd59cbd429e78570ac94f6e1bd19c15
#
_entry.id   6fd59cbd429e78570ac94f6e1bd19c15
#
_cell.length_a   1.000
_cell.length_b   1.000
_cell.length_c   1.000
_cell.angle_alpha   90.00
_cell.angle_beta   90.00
_cell.angle_gamma   90.00
#
_symmetry.space_group_name_H-M   'P 1'
#
loop_
_entity.id
_entity.type
_entity.pdbx_description
1 polymer ?
#
loop_
_entity_poly.entity_id
_entity_poly.type
_entity_poly.pdbx_seq_one_letter_code
_entity_poly.pdbx_strand_id
1 'polypeptide(L)'
;PVLEMDINLSSDRQIAADSATDLLAKLAQKYKQHNISDTPYLVLKSDNGTYGMGVITVETPDDILNLNRKKRNKLSKGKASLPIEKLILQEGVPSVHSTNNMVSEEVLYQCNGATVGGFFRMHPTKSKKDILNATGMVFKSFCNDSHALCSSEITACGVAQDISKT
;
A
#
# COMPACT_ATOMS: atom_id res chain seq x y z
N PRO A 1 -11.76 -1.83 8.11
CA PRO A 1 -12.13 -1.30 9.42
C PRO A 1 -10.99 -0.60 10.13
N VAL A 2 -11.31 0.29 11.05
CA VAL A 2 -10.40 0.88 12.02
C VAL A 2 -10.55 0.09 13.31
N LEU A 3 -9.44 -0.31 13.90
CA LEU A 3 -9.37 -1.12 15.11
C LEU A 3 -8.65 -0.32 16.20
N GLU A 4 -9.32 -0.07 17.32
CA GLU A 4 -8.68 0.45 18.53
C GLU A 4 -8.10 -0.74 19.29
N MET A 5 -6.78 -0.84 19.34
CA MET A 5 -6.13 -2.04 19.82
C MET A 5 -4.65 -1.83 20.18
N ASP A 6 -4.15 -2.62 21.11
CA ASP A 6 -2.72 -2.81 21.34
C ASP A 6 -2.26 -4.11 20.64
N ILE A 7 -1.50 -3.97 19.56
CA ILE A 7 -0.98 -5.10 18.79
C ILE A 7 -0.08 -6.06 19.62
N ASN A 8 0.39 -5.65 20.78
CA ASN A 8 1.17 -6.48 21.67
C ASN A 8 0.30 -7.46 22.47
N LEU A 9 -0.97 -7.15 22.70
CA LEU A 9 -1.91 -8.04 23.39
C LEU A 9 -2.38 -9.15 22.44
N SER A 10 -2.40 -10.38 22.93
CA SER A 10 -2.86 -11.55 22.15
C SER A 10 -4.35 -11.50 21.89
N SER A 11 -5.14 -11.00 22.86
CA SER A 11 -6.59 -10.79 22.72
C SER A 11 -6.92 -9.87 21.56
N ASP A 12 -6.18 -8.76 21.44
CA ASP A 12 -6.44 -7.75 20.43
C ASP A 12 -6.02 -8.24 19.05
N ARG A 13 -4.90 -9.01 18.97
CA ARG A 13 -4.53 -9.69 17.72
C ARG A 13 -5.59 -10.71 17.27
N GLN A 14 -6.28 -11.39 18.22
CA GLN A 14 -7.38 -12.29 17.86
C GLN A 14 -8.54 -11.50 17.25
N ILE A 15 -8.95 -10.38 17.82
CA ILE A 15 -10.00 -9.52 17.27
C ILE A 15 -9.62 -9.03 15.86
N ALA A 16 -8.35 -8.65 15.66
CA ALA A 16 -7.88 -8.25 14.33
C ALA A 16 -7.86 -9.42 13.33
N ALA A 17 -7.51 -10.62 13.76
CA ALA A 17 -7.53 -11.82 12.93
C ALA A 17 -8.96 -12.23 12.54
N ASP A 18 -9.90 -12.13 13.45
CA ASP A 18 -11.33 -12.37 13.17
C ASP A 18 -11.85 -11.35 12.14
N SER A 19 -11.52 -10.07 12.34
CA SER A 19 -11.84 -9.01 11.37
C SER A 19 -11.20 -9.25 9.99
N ALA A 20 -9.97 -9.80 9.96
CA ALA A 20 -9.30 -10.16 8.72
C ALA A 20 -10.00 -11.32 8.00
N THR A 21 -10.45 -12.33 8.74
CA THR A 21 -11.23 -13.46 8.22
C THR A 21 -12.48 -12.96 7.49
N ASP A 22 -13.25 -12.11 8.16
CA ASP A 22 -14.49 -11.55 7.59
C ASP A 22 -14.21 -10.70 6.33
N LEU A 23 -13.16 -9.88 6.37
CA LEU A 23 -12.83 -9.00 5.26
C LEU A 23 -12.31 -9.80 4.07
N LEU A 24 -11.45 -10.79 4.28
CA LEU A 24 -10.94 -11.68 3.22
C LEU A 24 -12.08 -12.45 2.55
N ALA A 25 -13.04 -12.95 3.33
CA ALA A 25 -14.21 -13.64 2.78
C ALA A 25 -15.05 -12.72 1.87
N LYS A 26 -15.29 -11.48 2.30
CA LYS A 26 -15.99 -10.47 1.50
C LYS A 26 -15.23 -10.13 0.21
N LEU A 27 -13.91 -9.99 0.29
CA LEU A 27 -13.06 -9.71 -0.86
C LEU A 27 -13.01 -10.89 -1.84
N ALA A 28 -12.95 -12.12 -1.35
CA ALA A 28 -12.99 -13.32 -2.20
C ALA A 28 -14.29 -13.40 -3.00
N GLN A 29 -15.42 -13.05 -2.36
CA GLN A 29 -16.71 -12.98 -3.06
C GLN A 29 -16.71 -11.88 -4.13
N LYS A 30 -16.20 -10.67 -3.79
CA LYS A 30 -16.08 -9.54 -4.70
C LYS A 30 -15.18 -9.88 -5.91
N TYR A 31 -14.02 -10.49 -5.65
CA TYR A 31 -13.09 -10.91 -6.71
C TYR A 31 -13.75 -11.91 -7.69
N LYS A 32 -14.52 -12.87 -7.14
CA LYS A 32 -15.30 -13.80 -7.94
C LYS A 32 -16.36 -13.10 -8.81
N GLN A 33 -17.07 -12.10 -8.25
CA GLN A 33 -18.07 -11.32 -8.98
C GLN A 33 -17.48 -10.53 -10.15
N HIS A 34 -16.24 -10.06 -10.00
CA HIS A 34 -15.53 -9.26 -11.00
C HIS A 34 -14.55 -10.07 -11.87
N ASN A 35 -14.57 -11.41 -11.78
CA ASN A 35 -13.66 -12.30 -12.52
C ASN A 35 -12.18 -11.97 -12.29
N ILE A 36 -11.82 -11.53 -11.09
CA ILE A 36 -10.45 -11.25 -10.70
C ILE A 36 -9.81 -12.57 -10.26
N SER A 37 -8.75 -13.00 -10.95
CA SER A 37 -8.06 -14.27 -10.69
C SER A 37 -7.02 -14.19 -9.57
N ASP A 38 -6.61 -12.99 -9.16
CA ASP A 38 -5.66 -12.79 -8.08
C ASP A 38 -6.26 -13.25 -6.72
N THR A 39 -5.39 -13.69 -5.82
CA THR A 39 -5.79 -13.98 -4.44
C THR A 39 -5.87 -12.67 -3.65
N PRO A 40 -7.01 -12.36 -3.02
CA PRO A 40 -7.14 -11.16 -2.20
C PRO A 40 -6.19 -11.21 -1.00
N TYR A 41 -5.74 -10.04 -0.58
CA TYR A 41 -4.94 -9.87 0.62
C TYR A 41 -5.29 -8.55 1.29
N LEU A 42 -4.85 -8.38 2.51
CA LEU A 42 -5.10 -7.17 3.30
C LEU A 42 -3.79 -6.46 3.61
N VAL A 43 -3.94 -5.21 3.99
CA VAL A 43 -2.87 -4.39 4.55
C VAL A 43 -3.28 -3.95 5.95
N LEU A 44 -2.48 -4.28 6.94
CA LEU A 44 -2.59 -3.78 8.31
C LEU A 44 -1.59 -2.62 8.48
N LYS A 45 -2.08 -1.45 8.85
CA LYS A 45 -1.25 -0.24 9.00
C LYS A 45 -1.70 0.60 10.18
N SER A 46 -0.78 1.40 10.72
CA SER A 46 -1.14 2.40 11.72
C SER A 46 -1.96 3.53 11.10
N ASP A 47 -2.93 4.06 11.86
CA ASP A 47 -3.80 5.16 11.43
C ASP A 47 -3.01 6.46 11.19
N ASN A 48 -2.02 6.73 12.04
CA ASN A 48 -1.16 7.91 11.98
C ASN A 48 0.25 7.62 11.45
N GLY A 49 0.43 6.53 10.71
CA GLY A 49 1.73 6.15 10.14
C GLY A 49 2.16 7.08 9.00
N THR A 50 3.48 7.31 8.91
CA THR A 50 4.11 8.10 7.86
C THR A 50 5.20 7.31 7.16
N TYR A 51 5.51 7.66 5.91
CA TYR A 51 6.62 7.10 5.12
C TYR A 51 6.59 5.57 4.93
N GLY A 52 5.41 4.93 4.94
CA GLY A 52 5.31 3.47 4.83
C GLY A 52 5.76 2.70 6.08
N MET A 53 6.03 3.39 7.19
CA MET A 53 6.30 2.75 8.47
C MET A 53 5.02 2.17 9.07
N GLY A 54 5.14 1.01 9.73
CA GLY A 54 3.99 0.38 10.39
C GLY A 54 2.97 -0.15 9.40
N VAL A 55 3.40 -0.66 8.25
CA VAL A 55 2.54 -1.32 7.27
C VAL A 55 2.97 -2.76 7.08
N ILE A 56 2.00 -3.68 7.13
CA ILE A 56 2.22 -5.13 7.02
C ILE A 56 1.20 -5.72 6.06
N THR A 57 1.66 -6.55 5.13
CA THR A 57 0.81 -7.37 4.27
C THR A 57 0.29 -8.57 5.07
N VAL A 58 -1.00 -8.86 4.94
CA VAL A 58 -1.73 -9.95 5.60
C VAL A 58 -2.43 -10.76 4.53
N GLU A 59 -1.98 -11.98 4.30
CA GLU A 59 -2.59 -12.91 3.34
C GLU A 59 -3.55 -13.89 4.05
N THR A 60 -3.28 -14.18 5.31
CA THR A 60 -4.09 -15.03 6.17
C THR A 60 -4.26 -14.41 7.55
N PRO A 61 -5.34 -14.75 8.31
CA PRO A 61 -5.50 -14.30 9.69
C PRO A 61 -4.30 -14.67 10.59
N ASP A 62 -3.66 -15.80 10.30
CA ASP A 62 -2.49 -16.28 11.04
C ASP A 62 -1.29 -15.33 10.94
N ASP A 63 -1.19 -14.54 9.86
CA ASP A 63 -0.14 -13.53 9.72
C ASP A 63 -0.23 -12.47 10.83
N ILE A 64 -1.43 -12.20 11.34
CA ILE A 64 -1.65 -11.26 12.46
C ILE A 64 -1.35 -11.96 13.79
N LEU A 65 -1.84 -13.18 13.99
CA LEU A 65 -1.63 -13.94 15.23
C LEU A 65 -0.15 -14.19 15.49
N ASN A 66 0.59 -14.53 14.44
CA ASN A 66 2.01 -14.90 14.50
C ASN A 66 2.97 -13.74 14.26
N LEU A 67 2.54 -12.48 14.44
CA LEU A 67 3.41 -11.32 14.34
C LEU A 67 4.58 -11.42 15.32
N ASN A 68 5.80 -11.44 14.79
CA ASN A 68 6.99 -11.39 15.61
C ASN A 68 7.18 -10.02 16.28
N ARG A 69 8.04 -9.95 17.30
CA ARG A 69 8.29 -8.72 18.08
C ARG A 69 8.68 -7.52 17.18
N LYS A 70 9.48 -7.76 16.13
CA LYS A 70 9.92 -6.70 15.22
C LYS A 70 8.76 -6.09 14.44
N LYS A 71 7.85 -6.94 13.94
CA LYS A 71 6.63 -6.48 13.23
C LYS A 71 5.68 -5.76 14.19
N ARG A 72 5.47 -6.29 15.41
CA ARG A 72 4.63 -5.62 16.43
C ARG A 72 5.19 -4.24 16.79
N ASN A 73 6.50 -4.14 17.03
CA ASN A 73 7.14 -2.85 17.32
C ASN A 73 6.98 -1.82 16.19
N LYS A 74 6.92 -2.25 14.93
CA LYS A 74 6.64 -1.35 13.80
C LYS A 74 5.20 -0.82 13.81
N LEU A 75 4.25 -1.63 14.26
CA LEU A 75 2.84 -1.27 14.33
C LEU A 75 2.47 -0.50 15.60
N SER A 76 3.23 -0.66 16.70
CA SER A 76 2.95 -0.04 17.99
C SER A 76 3.63 1.31 18.21
N LYS A 77 4.60 1.69 17.37
CA LYS A 77 5.39 2.91 17.54
C LYS A 77 5.35 3.75 16.27
N GLY A 78 4.81 4.93 16.37
CA GLY A 78 4.81 5.95 15.33
C GLY A 78 6.07 6.81 15.32
N LYS A 79 6.00 7.92 14.62
CA LYS A 79 7.05 8.96 14.61
C LYS A 79 7.29 9.46 16.04
N ALA A 80 8.55 9.69 16.39
CA ALA A 80 8.99 10.09 17.74
C ALA A 80 8.61 9.09 18.85
N SER A 81 8.45 7.77 18.50
CA SER A 81 8.10 6.71 19.46
C SER A 81 6.77 6.91 20.18
N LEU A 82 5.88 7.71 19.64
CA LEU A 82 4.52 7.86 20.18
C LEU A 82 3.75 6.54 20.02
N PRO A 83 2.96 6.13 21.04
CA PRO A 83 2.16 4.92 20.95
C PRO A 83 1.12 5.04 19.84
N ILE A 84 0.88 3.93 19.15
CA ILE A 84 -0.18 3.79 18.15
C ILE A 84 -1.29 2.96 18.77
N GLU A 85 -2.46 3.57 18.89
CA GLU A 85 -3.66 2.99 19.51
C GLU A 85 -4.68 2.55 18.48
N LYS A 86 -4.52 2.99 17.23
CA LYS A 86 -5.45 2.69 16.14
C LYS A 86 -4.72 2.08 14.94
N LEU A 87 -5.24 0.95 14.48
CA LEU A 87 -4.79 0.28 13.28
C LEU A 87 -5.91 0.23 12.24
N ILE A 88 -5.54 0.34 10.99
CA ILE A 88 -6.45 0.21 9.85
C ILE A 88 -6.16 -1.13 9.18
N LEU A 89 -7.20 -1.94 9.03
CA LEU A 89 -7.19 -3.14 8.20
C LEU A 89 -7.98 -2.85 6.92
N GLN A 90 -7.33 -2.93 5.78
CA GLN A 90 -7.93 -2.63 4.48
C GLN A 90 -7.54 -3.63 3.41
N GLU A 91 -8.31 -3.65 2.32
CA GLU A 91 -7.96 -4.37 1.09
C GLU A 91 -6.58 -3.96 0.59
N GLY A 92 -5.74 -4.93 0.25
CA GLY A 92 -4.49 -4.72 -0.44
C GLY A 92 -4.71 -4.59 -1.94
N VAL A 93 -4.13 -3.58 -2.54
CA VAL A 93 -4.18 -3.38 -4.00
C VAL A 93 -2.79 -3.63 -4.56
N PRO A 94 -2.62 -4.65 -5.42
CA PRO A 94 -1.32 -4.96 -5.99
C PRO A 94 -0.90 -3.89 -7.00
N SER A 95 0.40 -3.59 -7.04
CA SER A 95 0.98 -2.74 -8.10
C SER A 95 0.86 -3.46 -9.45
N VAL A 96 0.28 -2.79 -10.44
CA VAL A 96 0.09 -3.34 -11.79
C VAL A 96 1.24 -2.99 -12.76
N HIS A 97 1.99 -1.96 -12.42
CA HIS A 97 3.08 -1.47 -13.27
C HIS A 97 4.41 -2.18 -13.00
N SER A 98 5.18 -2.36 -14.05
CA SER A 98 6.57 -2.77 -13.96
C SER A 98 7.43 -1.93 -14.90
N THR A 99 8.60 -1.54 -14.44
CA THR A 99 9.56 -0.75 -15.18
C THR A 99 10.95 -1.38 -15.03
N ASN A 100 11.64 -1.64 -16.13
CA ASN A 100 12.94 -2.32 -16.11
C ASN A 100 12.91 -3.66 -15.34
N ASN A 101 11.87 -4.46 -15.52
CA ASN A 101 11.62 -5.74 -14.82
C ASN A 101 11.50 -5.62 -13.28
N MET A 102 11.28 -4.44 -12.76
CA MET A 102 11.01 -4.18 -11.34
C MET A 102 9.57 -3.74 -11.17
N VAL A 103 8.93 -4.18 -10.09
CA VAL A 103 7.63 -3.66 -9.72
C VAL A 103 7.75 -2.15 -9.49
N SER A 104 6.82 -1.39 -10.03
CA SER A 104 6.84 0.07 -9.97
C SER A 104 5.50 0.64 -9.57
N GLU A 105 5.53 1.84 -9.01
CA GLU A 105 4.37 2.68 -8.76
C GLU A 105 4.67 4.10 -9.22
N GLU A 106 3.65 4.77 -9.70
CA GLU A 106 3.75 6.14 -10.18
C GLU A 106 3.58 7.10 -9.01
N VAL A 107 4.47 8.08 -8.93
CA VAL A 107 4.37 9.20 -7.99
C VAL A 107 4.19 10.47 -8.80
N LEU A 108 3.01 11.06 -8.71
CA LEU A 108 2.64 12.27 -9.44
C LEU A 108 2.65 13.48 -8.51
N TYR A 109 3.25 14.56 -8.97
CA TYR A 109 3.13 15.86 -8.34
C TYR A 109 2.00 16.65 -8.99
N GLN A 110 1.12 17.17 -8.16
CA GLN A 110 0.00 17.98 -8.63
C GLN A 110 0.06 19.38 -8.00
N CYS A 111 -0.22 20.37 -8.81
CA CYS A 111 -0.37 21.76 -8.39
C CYS A 111 -1.68 22.32 -8.97
N ASN A 112 -2.57 22.81 -8.11
CA ASN A 112 -3.86 23.35 -8.50
C ASN A 112 -4.66 22.43 -9.45
N GLY A 113 -4.68 21.13 -9.16
CA GLY A 113 -5.38 20.12 -9.96
C GLY A 113 -4.69 19.70 -11.27
N ALA A 114 -3.58 20.31 -11.64
CA ALA A 114 -2.78 19.93 -12.80
C ALA A 114 -1.57 19.09 -12.38
N THR A 115 -1.28 18.02 -13.10
CA THR A 115 -0.05 17.24 -12.91
C THR A 115 1.13 18.04 -13.46
N VAL A 116 2.09 18.35 -12.59
CA VAL A 116 3.27 19.16 -12.92
C VAL A 116 4.55 18.33 -13.05
N GLY A 117 4.49 17.04 -12.76
CA GLY A 117 5.62 16.11 -12.90
C GLY A 117 5.42 14.83 -12.12
N GLY A 118 6.39 13.93 -12.22
CA GLY A 118 6.35 12.68 -11.50
C GLY A 118 7.56 11.78 -11.80
N PHE A 119 7.55 10.61 -11.15
CA PHE A 119 8.57 9.59 -11.33
C PHE A 119 8.01 8.21 -11.01
N PHE A 120 8.66 7.17 -11.51
CA PHE A 120 8.43 5.81 -11.06
C PHE A 120 9.25 5.53 -9.80
N ARG A 121 8.59 5.02 -8.76
CA ARG A 121 9.25 4.41 -7.62
C ARG A 121 9.24 2.91 -7.84
N MET A 122 10.41 2.28 -7.76
CA MET A 122 10.62 0.88 -8.06
C MET A 122 11.39 0.20 -6.93
N HIS A 123 11.31 -1.12 -6.86
CA HIS A 123 12.11 -1.87 -5.90
C HIS A 123 12.59 -3.19 -6.51
N PRO A 124 13.90 -3.49 -6.50
CA PRO A 124 14.47 -4.66 -7.20
C PRO A 124 14.08 -6.01 -6.59
N THR A 125 13.71 -6.04 -5.30
CA THR A 125 13.42 -7.30 -4.58
C THR A 125 12.02 -7.38 -4.01
N LYS A 126 11.16 -6.40 -4.30
CA LYS A 126 9.78 -6.38 -3.82
C LYS A 126 8.82 -6.99 -4.85
N SER A 127 7.76 -7.62 -4.34
CA SER A 127 6.66 -8.13 -5.14
C SER A 127 5.58 -7.06 -5.36
N LYS A 128 4.61 -7.36 -6.21
CA LYS A 128 3.46 -6.49 -6.47
C LYS A 128 2.56 -6.23 -5.24
N LYS A 129 2.65 -7.06 -4.21
CA LYS A 129 1.89 -6.92 -2.95
C LYS A 129 2.64 -6.15 -1.87
N ASP A 130 3.92 -5.88 -2.09
CA ASP A 130 4.78 -5.22 -1.12
C ASP A 130 4.71 -3.69 -1.26
N ILE A 131 5.07 -3.01 -0.17
CA ILE A 131 5.24 -1.56 -0.15
C ILE A 131 6.59 -1.23 -0.79
N LEU A 132 6.56 -0.45 -1.86
CA LEU A 132 7.77 -0.05 -2.57
C LEU A 132 8.52 1.09 -1.89
N ASN A 133 7.84 1.87 -1.03
CA ASN A 133 8.47 2.90 -0.20
C ASN A 133 9.25 2.26 0.96
N ALA A 134 10.38 1.66 0.65
CA ALA A 134 11.23 0.92 1.57
C ALA A 134 12.71 1.11 1.24
N THR A 135 13.58 0.78 2.19
CA THR A 135 15.04 0.84 1.96
C THR A 135 15.43 -0.02 0.76
N GLY A 136 16.19 0.55 -0.17
CA GLY A 136 16.58 -0.10 -1.44
C GLY A 136 15.68 0.27 -2.62
N MET A 137 14.67 1.13 -2.43
CA MET A 137 13.90 1.67 -3.54
C MET A 137 14.78 2.48 -4.48
N VAL A 138 14.44 2.46 -5.77
CA VAL A 138 15.09 3.23 -6.82
C VAL A 138 14.05 4.06 -7.57
N PHE A 139 14.51 5.12 -8.21
CA PHE A 139 13.63 6.06 -8.90
C PHE A 139 14.00 6.15 -10.37
N LYS A 140 12.99 6.35 -11.21
CA LYS A 140 13.18 6.65 -12.63
C LYS A 140 12.25 7.80 -13.02
N SER A 141 12.78 8.84 -13.64
CA SER A 141 11.97 9.92 -14.19
C SER A 141 11.00 9.40 -15.26
N PHE A 142 9.84 10.00 -15.39
CA PHE A 142 8.95 9.78 -16.53
C PHE A 142 9.57 10.28 -17.84
N CYS A 143 10.38 11.31 -17.78
CA CYS A 143 11.05 11.88 -18.95
C CYS A 143 12.45 11.33 -19.06
N ASN A 144 12.78 10.67 -20.18
CA ASN A 144 14.16 10.42 -20.55
C ASN A 144 14.79 11.78 -20.93
N ASP A 145 15.92 12.09 -20.36
CA ASP A 145 16.95 13.13 -20.57
C ASP A 145 16.82 14.25 -21.64
N SER A 146 15.67 14.46 -22.24
CA SER A 146 15.41 15.59 -23.14
C SER A 146 14.38 16.53 -22.50
N HIS A 147 14.78 17.74 -22.31
CA HIS A 147 14.15 18.90 -21.66
C HIS A 147 12.69 19.26 -22.05
N ALA A 148 11.84 18.32 -22.38
CA ALA A 148 10.43 18.55 -22.57
C ALA A 148 9.65 17.83 -21.46
N LEU A 149 8.85 18.57 -20.70
CA LEU A 149 7.77 18.03 -19.89
C LEU A 149 7.00 17.06 -20.79
N CYS A 150 7.11 15.78 -20.53
CA CYS A 150 6.53 14.75 -21.37
C CYS A 150 5.01 14.70 -21.16
N SER A 151 4.32 15.70 -21.71
CA SER A 151 2.86 15.81 -21.67
C SER A 151 2.16 14.60 -22.31
N SER A 152 2.81 13.94 -23.28
CA SER A 152 2.24 12.78 -23.97
C SER A 152 2.26 11.49 -23.16
N GLU A 153 3.27 11.25 -22.32
CA GLU A 153 3.31 10.05 -21.47
C GLU A 153 2.45 10.17 -20.22
N ILE A 154 2.31 11.37 -19.67
CA ILE A 154 1.39 11.65 -18.56
C ILE A 154 -0.07 11.46 -19.03
N THR A 155 -0.36 11.75 -20.29
CA THR A 155 -1.69 11.54 -20.88
C THR A 155 -1.98 10.06 -21.17
N ALA A 156 -0.94 9.26 -21.46
CA ALA A 156 -1.09 7.82 -21.73
C ALA A 156 -1.39 7.00 -20.45
N CYS A 157 -1.09 7.52 -19.27
CA CYS A 157 -1.38 6.88 -17.98
C CYS A 157 -2.88 6.86 -17.60
N GLY A 158 -3.78 7.48 -18.34
CA GLY A 158 -5.24 7.38 -18.17
C GLY A 158 -5.81 7.94 -16.85
N VAL A 159 -4.95 8.31 -15.90
CA VAL A 159 -5.38 8.74 -14.56
C VAL A 159 -5.65 10.24 -14.47
N ALA A 160 -5.12 11.02 -15.42
CA ALA A 160 -5.18 12.48 -15.34
C ALA A 160 -6.52 13.08 -15.85
N GLN A 161 -7.36 12.32 -16.54
CA GLN A 161 -8.56 12.87 -17.18
C GLN A 161 -9.87 12.69 -16.40
N ASP A 162 -9.93 11.80 -15.42
CA ASP A 162 -11.19 11.50 -14.71
C ASP A 162 -11.40 12.28 -13.39
N ILE A 163 -10.38 12.98 -12.89
CA ILE A 163 -10.50 13.73 -11.63
C ILE A 163 -11.05 15.15 -11.82
N SER A 164 -11.14 15.64 -13.05
CA SER A 164 -11.62 17.02 -13.32
C SER A 164 -13.14 17.14 -13.54
N LYS A 165 -13.92 16.06 -13.35
CA LYS A 165 -15.37 16.03 -13.60
C LYS A 165 -16.23 15.58 -12.43
N THR A 166 -15.74 15.71 -11.19
CA THR A 166 -16.61 15.61 -10.00
C THR A 166 -16.43 16.78 -9.08
#